data_f36a99d185b3b9799ca96ccbabd3afc3
#
_entry.id   f36a99d185b3b9799ca96ccbabd3afc3
#
_cell.length_a   1.000
_cell.length_b   1.000
_cell.length_c   1.000
_cell.angle_alpha   90.00
_cell.angle_beta   90.00
_cell.angle_gamma   90.00
#
_symmetry.space_group_name_H-M   'P 1'
#
loop_
_entity.id
_entity.type
_entity.pdbx_description
1 polymer ?
#
loop_
_entity_poly.entity_id
_entity_poly.type
_entity_poly.pdbx_seq_one_letter_code
_entity_poly.pdbx_strand_id
1 'polypeptide(L)'
;STQSKVNMEAYEQAIDQYNEGNYLGAFYQLLDHLNPEFRTKYGNANGTEFHIPHGSILVHIRIADDRLHISADFLILPEKGRVAMLRQVADLNINRLMLPRFRKEDDRLMMEYACPLSQSHPHKLYFILRNICHVGDRYDDEFCTKFGAQRSYEPQVTPYPEEEVT
;
A
#
# COMPACT_ATOMS: atom_id res chain seq x y z
N SER A 1 22.48 -11.33 6.20
CA SER A 1 23.05 -10.44 5.20
C SER A 1 23.08 -8.99 5.70
N THR A 2 23.97 -8.19 5.14
CA THR A 2 24.13 -6.77 5.51
C THR A 2 22.84 -5.99 5.29
N GLN A 3 22.10 -6.29 4.26
CA GLN A 3 20.86 -5.61 3.91
C GLN A 3 19.75 -5.90 4.91
N SER A 4 19.63 -7.14 5.36
CA SER A 4 18.66 -7.53 6.38
C SER A 4 18.91 -6.79 7.70
N LYS A 5 20.18 -6.62 8.08
CA LYS A 5 20.55 -5.91 9.31
C LYS A 5 20.22 -4.42 9.24
N VAL A 6 20.48 -3.78 8.10
CA VAL A 6 20.14 -2.36 7.88
C VAL A 6 18.64 -2.15 7.96
N ASN A 7 17.85 -3.04 7.37
CA ASN A 7 16.40 -2.96 7.41
C ASN A 7 15.85 -3.07 8.84
N MET A 8 16.43 -3.93 9.67
CA MET A 8 16.03 -4.05 11.07
C MET A 8 16.37 -2.82 11.88
N GLU A 9 17.54 -2.22 11.67
CA GLU A 9 17.93 -0.98 12.35
C GLU A 9 16.95 0.15 12.01
N ALA A 10 16.56 0.29 10.75
CA ALA A 10 15.58 1.31 10.33
C ALA A 10 14.24 1.10 11.02
N TYR A 11 13.80 -0.14 11.17
CA TYR A 11 12.55 -0.45 11.85
C TYR A 11 12.60 -0.09 13.35
N GLU A 12 13.69 -0.43 14.00
CA GLU A 12 13.90 -0.07 15.41
C GLU A 12 13.95 1.45 15.60
N GLN A 13 14.64 2.16 14.71
CA GLN A 13 14.68 3.62 14.72
C GLN A 13 13.29 4.23 14.49
N ALA A 14 12.48 3.62 13.64
CA ALA A 14 11.10 4.07 13.42
C ALA A 14 10.31 4.03 14.73
N ILE A 15 10.41 2.92 15.47
CA ILE A 15 9.71 2.77 16.75
C ILE A 15 10.22 3.79 17.77
N ASP A 16 11.54 3.98 17.86
CA ASP A 16 12.12 4.92 18.79
C ASP A 16 11.68 6.36 18.50
N GLN A 17 11.70 6.76 17.23
CA GLN A 17 11.26 8.10 16.83
C GLN A 17 9.76 8.30 17.09
N TYR A 18 8.96 7.29 16.86
CA TYR A 18 7.53 7.36 17.18
C TYR A 18 7.31 7.59 18.67
N ASN A 19 8.01 6.85 19.51
CA ASN A 19 7.92 6.97 20.97
C ASN A 19 8.39 8.33 21.48
N GLU A 20 9.30 8.98 20.76
CA GLU A 20 9.78 10.33 21.07
C GLU A 20 8.86 11.44 20.54
N GLY A 21 7.80 11.09 19.83
CA GLY A 21 6.86 12.04 19.25
C GLY A 21 7.25 12.54 17.86
N ASN A 22 8.31 12.02 17.27
CA ASN A 22 8.72 12.35 15.91
C ASN A 22 8.02 11.41 14.92
N TYR A 23 6.72 11.63 14.73
CA TYR A 23 5.87 10.73 13.93
C TYR A 23 6.26 10.72 12.45
N LEU A 24 6.58 11.88 11.88
CA LEU A 24 6.98 11.96 10.48
C LEU A 24 8.33 11.26 10.26
N GLY A 25 9.30 11.50 11.13
CA GLY A 25 10.58 10.79 11.06
C GLY A 25 10.43 9.29 11.21
N ALA A 26 9.52 8.85 12.09
CA ALA A 26 9.20 7.44 12.26
C ALA A 26 8.66 6.83 10.96
N PHE A 27 7.77 7.53 10.28
CA PHE A 27 7.23 7.08 9.00
C PHE A 27 8.31 6.96 7.93
N TYR A 28 9.20 7.93 7.84
CA TYR A 28 10.32 7.87 6.90
C TYR A 28 11.23 6.68 7.15
N GLN A 29 11.52 6.39 8.42
CA GLN A 29 12.33 5.22 8.77
C GLN A 29 11.63 3.91 8.43
N LEU A 30 10.31 3.87 8.57
CA LEU A 30 9.52 2.71 8.13
C LEU A 30 9.65 2.50 6.62
N LEU A 31 9.56 3.56 5.82
CA LEU A 31 9.76 3.46 4.38
C LEU A 31 11.17 2.96 4.06
N ASP A 32 12.18 3.45 4.75
CA ASP A 32 13.57 3.00 4.57
C ASP A 32 13.74 1.52 4.95
N HIS A 33 13.01 1.05 5.95
CA HIS A 33 12.98 -0.36 6.31
C HIS A 33 12.40 -1.23 5.18
N LEU A 34 11.33 -0.75 4.54
CA LEU A 34 10.71 -1.46 3.43
C LEU A 34 11.63 -1.49 2.20
N ASN A 35 12.19 -0.36 1.84
CA ASN A 35 13.18 -0.24 0.78
C ASN A 35 13.90 1.10 0.93
N PRO A 36 15.25 1.09 1.05
CA PRO A 36 16.00 2.34 1.22
C PRO A 36 15.84 3.33 0.06
N GLU A 37 15.38 2.88 -1.10
CA GLU A 37 15.20 3.73 -2.27
C GLU A 37 13.78 4.30 -2.41
N PHE A 38 12.82 3.90 -1.57
CA PHE A 38 11.42 4.32 -1.74
C PHE A 38 11.25 5.83 -1.73
N ARG A 39 11.87 6.51 -0.78
CA ARG A 39 11.69 7.95 -0.64
C ARG A 39 12.25 8.74 -1.81
N THR A 40 13.41 8.36 -2.31
CA THR A 40 14.04 9.04 -3.44
C THR A 40 13.42 8.67 -4.78
N LYS A 41 13.03 7.41 -4.93
CA LYS A 41 12.53 6.90 -6.21
C LYS A 41 11.03 7.22 -6.43
N TYR A 42 10.24 7.19 -5.37
CA TYR A 42 8.78 7.27 -5.47
C TYR A 42 8.18 8.46 -4.74
N GLY A 43 8.97 9.24 -4.02
CA GLY A 43 8.50 10.38 -3.26
C GLY A 43 8.68 11.71 -3.99
N ASN A 44 7.86 12.70 -3.62
CA ASN A 44 8.07 14.07 -4.10
C ASN A 44 9.21 14.75 -3.32
N ALA A 45 9.61 15.93 -3.77
CA ALA A 45 10.72 16.66 -3.17
C ALA A 45 10.49 17.05 -1.70
N ASN A 46 9.23 17.28 -1.33
CA ASN A 46 8.85 17.68 0.04
C ASN A 46 8.68 16.50 1.00
N GLY A 47 8.71 15.26 0.51
CA GLY A 47 8.47 14.09 1.34
C GLY A 47 7.03 13.96 1.85
N THR A 48 6.07 14.52 1.13
CA THR A 48 4.65 14.53 1.51
C THR A 48 3.77 13.64 0.66
N GLU A 49 4.28 13.18 -0.48
CA GLU A 49 3.54 12.31 -1.39
C GLU A 49 4.43 11.21 -1.92
N PHE A 50 3.89 10.00 -1.99
CA PHE A 50 4.60 8.82 -2.48
C PHE A 50 3.66 8.02 -3.38
N HIS A 51 4.20 7.51 -4.49
CA HIS A 51 3.47 6.66 -5.43
C HIS A 51 4.30 5.40 -5.63
N ILE A 52 3.96 4.35 -4.89
CA ILE A 52 4.78 3.14 -4.77
C ILE A 52 4.10 2.00 -5.52
N PRO A 53 4.67 1.53 -6.64
CA PRO A 53 4.10 0.39 -7.35
C PRO A 53 4.43 -0.92 -6.62
N HIS A 54 3.45 -1.80 -6.54
CA HIS A 54 3.61 -3.16 -6.03
C HIS A 54 2.73 -4.10 -6.85
N GLY A 55 3.35 -4.85 -7.77
CA GLY A 55 2.60 -5.70 -8.69
C GLY A 55 1.60 -4.89 -9.51
N SER A 56 0.33 -5.26 -9.45
CA SER A 56 -0.77 -4.57 -10.14
C SER A 56 -1.41 -3.47 -9.31
N ILE A 57 -0.80 -3.08 -8.19
CA ILE A 57 -1.32 -2.07 -7.28
C ILE A 57 -0.38 -0.88 -7.26
N LEU A 58 -0.96 0.31 -7.31
CA LEU A 58 -0.22 1.54 -7.09
C LEU A 58 -0.67 2.14 -5.76
N VAL A 59 0.24 2.16 -4.79
CA VAL A 59 -0.03 2.68 -3.45
C VAL A 59 0.31 4.16 -3.42
N HIS A 60 -0.66 4.98 -3.06
CA HIS A 60 -0.50 6.42 -2.88
C HIS A 60 -0.47 6.72 -1.39
N ILE A 61 0.53 7.47 -0.96
CA ILE A 61 0.63 7.94 0.42
C ILE A 61 0.71 9.45 0.37
N ARG A 62 -0.11 10.12 1.17
CA ARG A 62 -0.12 11.57 1.28
C ARG A 62 -0.14 11.98 2.74
N ILE A 63 0.72 12.93 3.09
CA ILE A 63 0.81 13.52 4.42
C ILE A 63 0.39 14.97 4.30
N ALA A 64 -0.69 15.33 4.98
CA ALA A 64 -1.23 16.70 4.99
C ALA A 64 -2.01 16.94 6.28
N ASP A 65 -1.90 18.13 6.84
CA ASP A 65 -2.66 18.55 8.02
C ASP A 65 -2.52 17.59 9.22
N ASP A 66 -1.29 17.14 9.46
CA ASP A 66 -0.95 16.16 10.52
C ASP A 66 -1.69 14.82 10.37
N ARG A 67 -2.08 14.48 9.17
CA ARG A 67 -2.73 13.20 8.86
C ARG A 67 -1.98 12.45 7.78
N LEU A 68 -2.04 11.14 7.88
CA LEU A 68 -1.50 10.21 6.90
C LEU A 68 -2.67 9.55 6.16
N HIS A 69 -2.63 9.63 4.82
CA HIS A 69 -3.60 8.99 3.94
C HIS A 69 -2.90 7.94 3.09
N ILE A 70 -3.41 6.74 3.12
CA ILE A 70 -2.94 5.65 2.26
C ILE A 70 -4.11 5.22 1.40
N SER A 71 -3.90 5.17 0.09
CA SER A 71 -4.88 4.62 -0.85
C SER A 71 -4.17 3.76 -1.86
N ALA A 72 -4.83 2.72 -2.33
CA ALA A 72 -4.29 1.86 -3.36
C ALA A 72 -5.34 1.67 -4.44
N ASP A 73 -4.99 2.06 -5.66
CA ASP A 73 -5.82 1.77 -6.84
C ASP A 73 -5.76 0.27 -7.08
N PHE A 74 -6.90 -0.38 -7.12
CA PHE A 74 -6.98 -1.82 -7.21
C PHE A 74 -7.58 -2.25 -8.55
N LEU A 75 -8.88 -2.02 -8.76
CA LEU A 75 -9.59 -2.52 -9.93
C LEU A 75 -10.54 -1.47 -10.48
N ILE A 76 -10.86 -1.61 -11.76
CA ILE A 76 -11.97 -0.92 -12.42
C ILE A 76 -13.13 -1.91 -12.51
N LEU A 77 -14.29 -1.49 -12.05
CA LEU A 77 -15.48 -2.34 -12.01
C LEU A 77 -15.95 -2.64 -13.45
N PRO A 78 -16.45 -3.86 -13.68
CA PRO A 78 -17.02 -4.20 -14.99
C PRO A 78 -18.32 -3.47 -15.22
N GLU A 79 -18.74 -3.36 -16.48
CA GLU A 79 -20.05 -2.80 -16.81
C GLU A 79 -21.20 -3.71 -16.37
N LYS A 80 -20.98 -5.03 -16.42
CA LYS A 80 -21.97 -6.03 -16.02
C LYS A 80 -21.44 -6.85 -14.84
N GLY A 81 -22.34 -7.27 -13.96
CA GLY A 81 -21.98 -8.10 -12.82
C GLY A 81 -21.43 -7.33 -11.62
N ARG A 82 -21.60 -6.00 -11.59
CA ARG A 82 -21.10 -5.15 -10.50
C ARG A 82 -21.63 -5.56 -9.14
N VAL A 83 -22.91 -5.90 -9.06
CA VAL A 83 -23.56 -6.25 -7.78
C VAL A 83 -22.91 -7.51 -7.20
N ALA A 84 -22.73 -8.55 -8.01
CA ALA A 84 -22.10 -9.78 -7.55
C ALA A 84 -20.66 -9.55 -7.09
N MET A 85 -19.89 -8.74 -7.85
CA MET A 85 -18.54 -8.40 -7.47
C MET A 85 -18.49 -7.60 -6.17
N LEU A 86 -19.36 -6.59 -6.01
CA LEU A 86 -19.40 -5.76 -4.81
C LEU A 86 -19.83 -6.54 -3.56
N ARG A 87 -20.64 -7.59 -3.71
CA ARG A 87 -20.94 -8.50 -2.60
C ARG A 87 -19.69 -9.22 -2.11
N GLN A 88 -18.84 -9.70 -3.03
CA GLN A 88 -17.59 -10.33 -2.63
C GLN A 88 -16.61 -9.33 -2.02
N VAL A 89 -16.56 -8.09 -2.54
CA VAL A 89 -15.78 -7.02 -1.94
C VAL A 89 -16.23 -6.76 -0.49
N ALA A 90 -17.52 -6.74 -0.23
CA ALA A 90 -18.05 -6.59 1.13
C ALA A 90 -17.58 -7.72 2.05
N ASP A 91 -17.57 -8.96 1.56
CA ASP A 91 -17.05 -10.09 2.33
C ASP A 91 -15.55 -9.93 2.65
N LEU A 92 -14.77 -9.40 1.70
CA LEU A 92 -13.35 -9.14 1.94
C LEU A 92 -13.14 -8.05 2.98
N ASN A 93 -13.96 -6.99 3.00
CA ASN A 93 -13.90 -5.97 4.04
C ASN A 93 -14.10 -6.56 5.44
N ILE A 94 -14.99 -7.54 5.56
CA ILE A 94 -15.30 -8.15 6.85
C ILE A 94 -14.25 -9.18 7.24
N ASN A 95 -13.78 -10.01 6.30
CA ASN A 95 -13.06 -11.24 6.61
C ASN A 95 -11.55 -11.18 6.30
N ARG A 96 -11.09 -10.30 5.42
CA ARG A 96 -9.71 -10.30 4.95
C ARG A 96 -8.99 -8.96 5.10
N LEU A 97 -9.68 -7.86 4.82
CA LEU A 97 -9.10 -6.53 4.96
C LEU A 97 -9.39 -6.04 6.39
N MET A 98 -8.35 -5.88 7.20
CA MET A 98 -8.53 -5.71 8.63
C MET A 98 -8.70 -4.24 9.05
N LEU A 99 -7.71 -3.40 8.84
CA LEU A 99 -7.78 -1.97 9.15
C LEU A 99 -8.11 -1.13 7.92
N PRO A 100 -7.47 -1.38 6.75
CA PRO A 100 -7.89 -0.72 5.52
C PRO A 100 -9.30 -1.16 5.14
N ARG A 101 -9.94 -0.38 4.27
CA ARG A 101 -11.25 -0.71 3.75
C ARG A 101 -11.30 -0.46 2.25
N PHE A 102 -12.19 -1.18 1.56
CA PHE A 102 -12.48 -0.90 0.17
C PHE A 102 -13.39 0.32 0.05
N ARG A 103 -13.10 1.16 -0.94
CA ARG A 103 -13.91 2.30 -1.30
C ARG A 103 -14.17 2.28 -2.80
N LYS A 104 -15.43 2.53 -3.16
CA LYS A 104 -15.84 2.69 -4.55
C LYS A 104 -15.95 4.17 -4.87
N GLU A 105 -15.34 4.59 -5.97
CA GLU A 105 -15.48 5.93 -6.53
C GLU A 105 -15.75 5.79 -8.02
N ASP A 106 -16.98 6.11 -8.44
CA ASP A 106 -17.48 5.86 -9.80
C ASP A 106 -17.30 4.38 -10.19
N ASP A 107 -16.48 4.06 -11.18
CA ASP A 107 -16.18 2.70 -11.58
C ASP A 107 -14.88 2.15 -10.96
N ARG A 108 -14.22 2.91 -10.10
CA ARG A 108 -12.95 2.51 -9.48
C ARG A 108 -13.19 1.90 -8.10
N LEU A 109 -12.47 0.82 -7.85
CA LEU A 109 -12.40 0.18 -6.55
C LEU A 109 -11.01 0.40 -5.98
N MET A 110 -10.96 0.98 -4.78
CA MET A 110 -9.72 1.32 -4.09
C MET A 110 -9.71 0.72 -2.69
N MET A 111 -8.53 0.51 -2.16
CA MET A 111 -8.32 0.23 -0.74
C MET A 111 -7.78 1.50 -0.09
N GLU A 112 -8.25 1.84 1.12
CA GLU A 112 -7.82 3.06 1.79
C GLU A 112 -7.70 2.90 3.29
N TYR A 113 -6.84 3.73 3.86
CA TYR A 113 -6.68 3.90 5.30
C TYR A 113 -6.20 5.33 5.58
N ALA A 114 -6.71 5.95 6.62
CA ALA A 114 -6.24 7.26 7.06
C ALA A 114 -6.21 7.32 8.59
N CYS A 115 -5.24 8.05 9.11
CA CYS A 115 -5.15 8.29 10.54
C CYS A 115 -4.38 9.58 10.83
N PRO A 116 -4.56 10.18 12.02
CA PRO A 116 -3.63 11.22 12.46
C PRO A 116 -2.19 10.68 12.52
N LEU A 117 -1.20 11.51 12.26
CA LEU A 117 0.21 11.11 12.38
C LEU A 117 0.53 10.58 13.78
N SER A 118 -0.11 11.13 14.82
CA SER A 118 0.08 10.66 16.19
C SER A 118 -0.41 9.23 16.42
N GLN A 119 -1.15 8.66 15.47
CA GLN A 119 -1.64 7.28 15.52
C GLN A 119 -1.00 6.39 14.47
N SER A 120 0.09 6.85 13.85
CA SER A 120 0.77 6.15 12.76
C SER A 120 1.92 5.27 13.27
N HIS A 121 1.66 4.46 14.30
CA HIS A 121 2.71 3.57 14.84
C HIS A 121 3.31 2.70 13.73
N PRO A 122 4.64 2.60 13.61
CA PRO A 122 5.29 1.86 12.53
C PRO A 122 4.81 0.42 12.38
N HIS A 123 4.57 -0.27 13.48
CA HIS A 123 4.08 -1.65 13.43
C HIS A 123 2.69 -1.73 12.77
N LYS A 124 1.80 -0.80 13.13
CA LYS A 124 0.46 -0.73 12.54
C LYS A 124 0.53 -0.42 11.04
N LEU A 125 1.33 0.58 10.65
CA LEU A 125 1.47 0.95 9.25
C LEU A 125 2.10 -0.17 8.42
N TYR A 126 3.10 -0.84 8.95
CA TYR A 126 3.70 -2.00 8.28
C TYR A 126 2.63 -3.06 8.00
N PHE A 127 1.81 -3.36 9.00
CA PHE A 127 0.72 -4.32 8.86
C PHE A 127 -0.30 -3.87 7.80
N ILE A 128 -0.69 -2.59 7.81
CA ILE A 128 -1.65 -2.04 6.85
C ILE A 128 -1.11 -2.15 5.41
N LEU A 129 0.13 -1.74 5.19
CA LEU A 129 0.75 -1.80 3.86
C LEU A 129 0.85 -3.25 3.38
N ARG A 130 1.26 -4.17 4.23
CA ARG A 130 1.30 -5.59 3.89
C ARG A 130 -0.09 -6.14 3.58
N ASN A 131 -1.08 -5.77 4.36
CA ASN A 131 -2.44 -6.24 4.16
C ASN A 131 -2.99 -5.76 2.82
N ILE A 132 -2.81 -4.49 2.47
CA ILE A 132 -3.22 -3.94 1.17
C ILE A 132 -2.54 -4.70 0.03
N CYS A 133 -1.23 -4.87 0.09
CA CYS A 133 -0.49 -5.56 -0.96
C CYS A 133 -0.89 -7.03 -1.08
N HIS A 134 -1.05 -7.71 0.06
CA HIS A 134 -1.44 -9.11 0.08
C HIS A 134 -2.85 -9.33 -0.48
N VAL A 135 -3.81 -8.51 -0.06
CA VAL A 135 -5.19 -8.61 -0.57
C VAL A 135 -5.21 -8.29 -2.07
N GLY A 136 -4.49 -7.27 -2.49
CA GLY A 136 -4.40 -6.93 -3.91
C GLY A 136 -3.84 -8.07 -4.76
N ASP A 137 -2.70 -8.61 -4.37
CA ASP A 137 -2.07 -9.72 -5.10
C ASP A 137 -2.94 -10.98 -5.10
N ARG A 138 -3.66 -11.22 -4.02
CA ARG A 138 -4.50 -12.42 -3.88
C ARG A 138 -5.74 -12.37 -4.76
N TYR A 139 -6.36 -11.19 -4.90
CA TYR A 139 -7.72 -11.10 -5.45
C TYR A 139 -7.81 -10.39 -6.80
N ASP A 140 -6.76 -9.74 -7.29
CA ASP A 140 -6.82 -9.05 -8.58
C ASP A 140 -7.15 -10.01 -9.74
N ASP A 141 -6.43 -11.11 -9.85
CA ASP A 141 -6.67 -12.13 -10.89
C ASP A 141 -8.05 -12.73 -10.76
N GLU A 142 -8.46 -13.05 -9.54
CA GLU A 142 -9.77 -13.66 -9.29
C GLU A 142 -10.91 -12.78 -9.77
N PHE A 143 -10.87 -11.49 -9.42
CA PHE A 143 -11.92 -10.55 -9.82
C PHE A 143 -11.90 -10.25 -11.32
N CYS A 144 -10.71 -10.14 -11.91
CA CYS A 144 -10.60 -9.96 -13.35
C CYS A 144 -11.18 -11.17 -14.11
N THR A 145 -10.86 -12.38 -13.66
CA THR A 145 -11.32 -13.61 -14.31
C THR A 145 -12.81 -13.85 -14.07
N LYS A 146 -13.25 -13.69 -12.84
CA LYS A 146 -14.63 -14.05 -12.45
C LYS A 146 -15.66 -13.02 -12.88
N PHE A 147 -15.33 -11.73 -12.82
CA PHE A 147 -16.28 -10.65 -13.04
C PHE A 147 -15.96 -9.77 -14.25
N GLY A 148 -14.83 -9.98 -14.88
CA GLY A 148 -14.41 -9.10 -15.99
C GLY A 148 -13.95 -7.72 -15.54
N ALA A 149 -13.52 -7.58 -14.30
CA ALA A 149 -12.90 -6.35 -13.83
C ALA A 149 -11.57 -6.12 -14.55
N GLN A 150 -11.12 -4.87 -14.55
CA GLN A 150 -9.83 -4.50 -15.13
C GLN A 150 -8.89 -4.01 -14.01
N ARG A 151 -7.60 -4.25 -14.15
CA ARG A 151 -6.61 -3.70 -13.24
C ARG A 151 -6.52 -2.20 -13.43
N SER A 152 -6.52 -1.45 -12.33
CA SER A 152 -6.34 0.00 -12.37
C SER A 152 -4.93 0.38 -12.77
N TYR A 153 -3.95 -0.47 -12.42
CA TYR A 153 -2.54 -0.26 -12.69
C TYR A 153 -1.99 -1.53 -13.32
N GLU A 154 -1.49 -1.40 -14.57
CA GLU A 154 -0.79 -2.50 -15.21
C GLU A 154 0.69 -2.43 -14.81
N PRO A 155 1.24 -3.51 -14.26
CA PRO A 155 2.65 -3.51 -13.92
C PRO A 155 3.47 -3.28 -15.18
N GLN A 156 4.37 -2.30 -15.11
CA GLN A 156 5.35 -2.14 -16.18
C GLN A 156 6.27 -3.34 -16.12
N VAL A 157 6.17 -4.20 -17.12
CA VAL A 157 7.10 -5.32 -17.28
C VAL A 157 8.41 -4.72 -17.78
N THR A 158 9.21 -4.18 -16.88
CA THR A 158 10.63 -4.05 -17.17
C THR A 158 11.20 -5.46 -17.06
N PRO A 159 11.76 -6.01 -18.15
CA PRO A 159 12.45 -7.28 -18.01
C PRO A 159 13.60 -7.06 -17.04
N TYR A 160 13.50 -7.65 -15.86
CA TYR A 160 14.64 -7.70 -14.94
C TYR A 160 15.73 -8.49 -15.63
N PRO A 161 16.97 -7.99 -15.65
CA PRO A 161 18.09 -8.83 -16.06
C PRO A 161 18.05 -10.11 -15.23
N GLU A 162 18.35 -11.27 -15.85
CA GLU A 162 18.31 -12.56 -15.16
C GLU A 162 19.10 -12.57 -13.84
N GLU A 163 20.10 -11.72 -13.74
CA GLU A 163 20.94 -11.57 -12.57
C GLU A 163 20.19 -10.97 -11.35
N GLU A 164 19.07 -10.30 -11.57
CA GLU A 164 18.27 -9.72 -10.49
C GLU A 164 17.16 -10.67 -10.00
N VAL A 165 16.96 -11.78 -10.70
CA VAL A 165 15.92 -12.76 -10.38
C VAL A 165 16.47 -13.86 -9.46
N THR A 166 17.76 -13.94 -9.31
CA THR A 166 18.45 -14.87 -8.42
C THR A 166 18.87 -14.15 -7.14
#